data_520f7ce604f70801c47a9f7ea7ceb02d
#
_entry.id   520f7ce604f70801c47a9f7ea7ceb02d
#
_cell.length_a   1.000
_cell.length_b   1.000
_cell.length_c   1.000
_cell.angle_alpha   90.00
_cell.angle_beta   90.00
_cell.angle_gamma   90.00
#
_symmetry.space_group_name_H-M   'P 1'
#
loop_
_entity.id
_entity.type
_entity.pdbx_description
1 polymer ?
#
loop_
_entity_poly.entity_id
_entity_poly.type
_entity_poly.pdbx_seq_one_letter_code
_entity_poly.pdbx_strand_id
1 'polypeptide(L)'
;MYKRQPYIIDSIGWAYYLIDDYIEAEKYLKRAVELMPEDPIVNDHYGDILWKLNRKIQARYFWNNVLKFDDTEDSMRNKINIKVIEGLKNS
;
A
#
# COMPACT_ATOMS: atom_id res chain seq x y z
N MET A 1 20.52 3.28 9.10
CA MET A 1 19.62 4.26 9.70
C MET A 1 18.63 4.84 8.74
N TYR A 2 19.06 5.29 7.61
CA TYR A 2 18.13 5.77 6.60
C TYR A 2 17.06 4.77 6.22
N LYS A 3 17.44 3.49 6.11
CA LYS A 3 16.55 2.45 5.61
C LYS A 3 15.38 2.14 6.52
N ARG A 4 15.45 2.59 7.79
CA ARG A 4 14.36 2.37 8.74
C ARG A 4 13.29 3.45 8.69
N GLN A 5 13.66 4.68 8.30
CA GLN A 5 12.73 5.80 8.30
C GLN A 5 11.53 5.58 7.36
N PRO A 6 11.72 5.06 6.13
CA PRO A 6 10.56 4.81 5.27
C PRO A 6 9.59 3.79 5.87
N TYR A 7 10.11 2.76 6.54
CA TYR A 7 9.25 1.79 7.20
C TYR A 7 8.54 2.37 8.41
N ILE A 8 9.19 3.27 9.15
CA ILE A 8 8.55 3.97 10.26
C ILE A 8 7.41 4.84 9.73
N ILE A 9 7.66 5.56 8.65
CA ILE A 9 6.65 6.41 8.00
C ILE A 9 5.47 5.56 7.53
N ASP A 10 5.75 4.43 6.90
CA ASP A 10 4.71 3.49 6.48
C ASP A 10 3.90 3.00 7.67
N SER A 11 4.55 2.66 8.77
CA SER A 11 3.88 2.17 9.97
C SER A 11 2.96 3.24 10.57
N ILE A 12 3.38 4.49 10.59
CA ILE A 12 2.54 5.59 11.06
C ILE A 12 1.31 5.73 10.16
N GLY A 13 1.52 5.71 8.85
CA GLY A 13 0.42 5.78 7.91
C GLY A 13 -0.55 4.62 8.07
N TRP A 14 -0.03 3.42 8.29
CA TRP A 14 -0.86 2.25 8.50
C TRP A 14 -1.67 2.34 9.79
N ALA A 15 -1.08 2.91 10.85
CA ALA A 15 -1.80 3.14 12.10
C ALA A 15 -2.99 4.07 11.88
N TYR A 16 -2.81 5.14 11.11
CA TYR A 16 -3.92 6.02 10.75
C TYR A 16 -4.98 5.29 9.93
N TYR A 17 -4.55 4.45 9.00
CA TYR A 17 -5.46 3.64 8.21
C TYR A 17 -6.36 2.78 9.10
N LEU A 18 -5.77 2.16 10.12
CA LEU A 18 -6.50 1.25 11.00
C LEU A 18 -7.55 1.96 11.87
N ILE A 19 -7.37 3.26 12.12
CA ILE A 19 -8.37 4.05 12.85
C ILE A 19 -9.25 4.86 11.90
N ASP A 20 -9.24 4.51 10.63
CA ASP A 20 -10.07 5.13 9.59
C ASP A 20 -9.78 6.61 9.34
N ASP A 21 -8.61 7.11 9.74
CA ASP A 21 -8.17 8.45 9.40
C ASP A 21 -7.43 8.41 8.06
N TYR A 22 -8.20 8.31 6.99
CA TYR A 22 -7.65 8.07 5.67
C TYR A 22 -6.91 9.28 5.10
N ILE A 23 -7.28 10.48 5.49
CA ILE A 23 -6.61 11.70 5.04
C ILE A 23 -5.16 11.72 5.57
N GLU A 24 -4.98 11.48 6.87
CA GLU A 24 -3.63 11.42 7.44
C GLU A 24 -2.87 10.20 6.95
N ALA A 25 -3.53 9.04 6.85
CA ALA A 25 -2.91 7.83 6.34
C ALA A 25 -2.29 8.05 4.97
N GLU A 26 -3.02 8.71 4.08
CA GLU A 26 -2.55 8.95 2.71
C GLU A 26 -1.27 9.78 2.68
N LYS A 27 -1.16 10.78 3.52
CA LYS A 27 0.04 11.63 3.58
C LYS A 27 1.29 10.81 3.89
N TYR A 28 1.21 9.95 4.90
CA TYR A 28 2.35 9.14 5.33
C TYR A 28 2.64 8.01 4.34
N LEU A 29 1.60 7.33 3.87
CA LEU A 29 1.79 6.21 2.93
C LEU A 29 2.30 6.69 1.58
N LYS A 30 1.85 7.86 1.12
CA LYS A 30 2.39 8.47 -0.10
C LYS A 30 3.88 8.76 0.05
N ARG A 31 4.28 9.33 1.19
CA ARG A 31 5.68 9.61 1.45
C ARG A 31 6.52 8.34 1.49
N ALA A 32 5.99 7.30 2.12
CA ALA A 32 6.69 6.02 2.19
C ALA A 32 6.93 5.43 0.80
N VAL A 33 5.92 5.45 -0.07
CA VAL A 33 6.07 4.89 -1.42
C VAL A 33 7.00 5.73 -2.29
N GLU A 34 7.07 7.04 -2.05
CA GLU A 34 8.04 7.89 -2.73
C GLU A 34 9.47 7.54 -2.34
N LEU A 35 9.69 7.17 -1.08
CA LEU A 35 10.99 6.81 -0.56
C LEU A 35 11.38 5.37 -0.88
N MET A 36 10.39 4.48 -1.02
CA MET A 36 10.61 3.07 -1.29
C MET A 36 9.68 2.59 -2.41
N PRO A 37 9.90 3.06 -3.65
CA PRO A 37 8.96 2.79 -4.74
C PRO A 37 8.90 1.33 -5.19
N GLU A 38 9.88 0.51 -4.79
CA GLU A 38 9.93 -0.90 -5.18
C GLU A 38 9.70 -1.86 -4.00
N ASP A 39 9.22 -1.34 -2.88
CA ASP A 39 8.93 -2.19 -1.73
C ASP A 39 7.51 -2.74 -1.84
N PRO A 40 7.35 -4.09 -1.79
CA PRO A 40 6.02 -4.68 -1.94
C PRO A 40 5.03 -4.26 -0.85
N ILE A 41 5.48 -4.22 0.40
CA ILE A 41 4.59 -3.90 1.53
C ILE A 41 4.11 -2.45 1.43
N VAL A 42 5.02 -1.53 1.13
CA VAL A 42 4.69 -0.11 1.03
C VAL A 42 3.71 0.14 -0.12
N ASN A 43 3.95 -0.49 -1.27
CA ASN A 43 3.04 -0.36 -2.41
C ASN A 43 1.66 -0.93 -2.10
N ASP A 44 1.60 -2.06 -1.39
CA ASP A 44 0.33 -2.66 -1.00
C ASP A 44 -0.46 -1.73 -0.08
N HIS A 45 0.19 -1.19 0.95
CA HIS A 45 -0.45 -0.25 1.87
C HIS A 45 -0.95 1.01 1.15
N TYR A 46 -0.15 1.53 0.22
CA TYR A 46 -0.58 2.71 -0.53
C TYR A 46 -1.78 2.40 -1.43
N GLY A 47 -1.79 1.23 -2.05
CA GLY A 47 -2.96 0.78 -2.81
C GLY A 47 -4.21 0.70 -1.94
N ASP A 48 -4.07 0.17 -0.73
CA ASP A 48 -5.21 0.06 0.19
C ASP A 48 -5.81 1.43 0.53
N ILE A 49 -4.95 2.42 0.84
CA ILE A 49 -5.47 3.75 1.19
C ILE A 49 -6.10 4.44 -0.02
N LEU A 50 -5.53 4.27 -1.20
CA LEU A 50 -6.11 4.84 -2.42
C LEU A 50 -7.48 4.26 -2.69
N TRP A 51 -7.67 2.97 -2.45
CA TRP A 51 -8.98 2.34 -2.60
C TRP A 51 -9.99 2.95 -1.64
N LYS A 52 -9.62 3.14 -0.37
CA LYS A 52 -10.51 3.76 0.62
C LYS A 52 -10.87 5.20 0.27
N LEU A 53 -9.98 5.91 -0.42
CA LEU A 53 -10.23 7.25 -0.89
C LEU A 53 -10.98 7.29 -2.24
N ASN A 54 -11.48 6.15 -2.68
CA ASN A 54 -12.24 5.99 -3.93
C ASN A 54 -11.39 6.28 -5.19
N ARG A 55 -10.09 6.09 -5.10
CA ARG A 55 -9.17 6.19 -6.23
C ARG A 55 -8.81 4.79 -6.71
N LYS A 56 -9.80 4.08 -7.22
CA LYS A 56 -9.72 2.64 -7.46
C LYS A 56 -8.75 2.27 -8.58
N ILE A 57 -8.66 3.06 -9.63
CA ILE A 57 -7.72 2.80 -10.72
C ILE A 57 -6.28 2.93 -10.22
N GLN A 58 -6.00 4.00 -9.46
CA GLN A 58 -4.68 4.19 -8.88
C GLN A 58 -4.34 3.08 -7.88
N ALA A 59 -5.32 2.66 -7.08
CA ALA A 59 -5.11 1.56 -6.13
C ALA A 59 -4.65 0.30 -6.86
N ARG A 60 -5.31 -0.04 -7.95
CA ARG A 60 -4.94 -1.21 -8.74
C ARG A 60 -3.56 -1.07 -9.37
N TYR A 61 -3.19 0.13 -9.75
CA TYR A 61 -1.85 0.39 -10.28
C TYR A 61 -0.77 0.00 -9.25
N PHE A 62 -0.92 0.43 -7.99
CA PHE A 62 0.07 0.13 -6.96
C PHE A 62 0.04 -1.35 -6.57
N TRP A 63 -1.12 -1.97 -6.49
CA TRP A 63 -1.21 -3.41 -6.26
C TRP A 63 -0.56 -4.20 -7.40
N ASN A 64 -0.77 -3.79 -8.64
CA ASN A 64 -0.13 -4.44 -9.78
C ASN A 64 1.39 -4.30 -9.73
N ASN A 65 1.91 -3.19 -9.21
CA ASN A 65 3.36 -3.03 -9.03
C ASN A 65 3.93 -4.12 -8.13
N VAL A 66 3.19 -4.48 -7.06
CA VAL A 66 3.64 -5.56 -6.16
C VAL A 66 3.87 -6.85 -6.92
N LEU A 67 2.99 -7.15 -7.88
CA LEU A 67 3.09 -8.39 -8.66
C LEU A 67 4.29 -8.39 -9.60
N LYS A 68 4.84 -7.22 -9.91
CA LYS A 68 6.00 -7.09 -10.80
C LYS A 68 7.35 -7.23 -10.08
N PHE A 69 7.36 -7.09 -8.75
CA PHE A 69 8.61 -7.13 -8.00
C PHE A 69 9.07 -8.57 -7.82
N ASP A 70 10.36 -8.83 -8.08
CA ASP A 70 10.92 -10.18 -8.00
C ASP A 70 10.93 -10.73 -6.58
N ASP A 71 11.07 -9.86 -5.59
CA ASP A 71 11.20 -10.26 -4.19
C ASP A 71 9.85 -10.38 -3.46
N THR A 72 8.74 -10.22 -4.17
CA THR A 72 7.42 -10.40 -3.57
C THR A 72 7.17 -11.88 -3.28
N GLU A 73 6.83 -12.20 -2.03
CA GLU A 73 6.53 -13.57 -1.64
C GLU A 73 5.24 -14.09 -2.27
N ASP A 74 5.17 -15.40 -2.49
CA ASP A 74 4.01 -16.03 -3.14
C ASP A 74 2.71 -15.81 -2.38
N SER A 75 2.75 -15.89 -1.06
CA SER A 75 1.55 -15.65 -0.24
C SER A 75 1.03 -14.23 -0.44
N MET A 76 1.93 -13.27 -0.57
CA MET A 76 1.55 -11.89 -0.84
C MET A 76 1.01 -11.73 -2.25
N ARG A 77 1.62 -12.40 -3.25
CA ARG A 77 1.11 -12.36 -4.63
C ARG A 77 -0.33 -12.84 -4.70
N ASN A 78 -0.65 -13.90 -3.98
CA ASN A 78 -2.02 -14.42 -3.95
C ASN A 78 -3.01 -13.41 -3.38
N LYS A 79 -2.66 -12.74 -2.28
CA LYS A 79 -3.49 -11.70 -1.70
C LYS A 79 -3.68 -10.53 -2.64
N ILE A 80 -2.61 -10.10 -3.29
CA ILE A 80 -2.64 -8.96 -4.20
C ILE A 80 -3.49 -9.28 -5.44
N ASN A 81 -3.39 -10.48 -5.98
CA ASN A 81 -4.23 -10.88 -7.10
C ASN A 81 -5.72 -10.74 -6.77
N ILE A 82 -6.11 -11.13 -5.57
CA ILE A 82 -7.50 -10.98 -5.12
C ILE A 82 -7.88 -9.50 -5.05
N LYS A 83 -7.02 -8.66 -4.49
CA LYS A 83 -7.29 -7.22 -4.40
C LYS A 83 -7.42 -6.57 -5.77
N VAL A 84 -6.57 -6.95 -6.72
CA VAL A 84 -6.63 -6.39 -8.08
C VAL A 84 -7.96 -6.70 -8.74
N ILE A 85 -8.48 -7.90 -8.52
CA ILE A 85 -9.73 -8.36 -9.14
C ILE A 85 -10.94 -7.84 -8.38
N GLU A 86 -10.96 -7.99 -7.06
CA GLU A 86 -12.15 -7.74 -6.24
C GLU A 86 -12.13 -6.45 -5.45
N GLY A 87 -10.96 -5.82 -5.30
CA GLY A 87 -10.80 -4.70 -4.40
C GLY A 87 -10.82 -5.14 -2.94
N LEU A 88 -11.00 -4.17 -2.06
CA LEU A 88 -11.13 -4.44 -0.63
C LEU A 88 -12.58 -4.75 -0.30
N LYS A 89 -12.82 -5.86 0.39
CA LYS A 89 -14.17 -6.39 0.58
C LYS A 89 -15.09 -5.50 1.41
N ASN A 90 -14.55 -4.70 2.30
CA ASN A 90 -15.34 -3.90 3.23
C ASN A 90 -15.41 -2.43 2.84
N SER A 91 -15.29 -2.13 1.58
CA SER A 91 -15.29 -0.73 1.14
C SER A 91 -16.40 -0.42 0.13
#